data_83663234bf13afb5b330049a8db15ed1
#
_entry.id   83663234bf13afb5b330049a8db15ed1
#
_cell.length_a   1.000
_cell.length_b   1.000
_cell.length_c   1.000
_cell.angle_alpha   90.00
_cell.angle_beta   90.00
_cell.angle_gamma   90.00
#
_symmetry.space_group_name_H-M   'P 1'
#
loop_
_entity.id
_entity.type
_entity.pdbx_description
1 polymer ?
#
loop_
_entity_poly.entity_id
_entity_poly.type
_entity_poly.pdbx_seq_one_letter_code
_entity_poly.pdbx_strand_id
1 'polypeptide(L)'
;MNRVLFMGIFVALTITANAQDDIPKDSLTMEWKSMFRNLPEVMIKGSRPIVKVERGLLLYNMPLLLKQLPADNAYEALTRIPGVSDATGNISFLGNEVTLIVNGQATTLTQEQLTERLKAMPAAQLAKAEVMLSAPARYHVRGMAINIVTKDYAGTNQLSGQFISGMRQN
;
A
#
# COMPACT_ATOMS: atom_id res chain seq x y z
N MET A 1 -19.40 49.47 91.45
CA MET A 1 -18.18 49.24 90.64
C MET A 1 -17.91 47.73 90.66
N ASN A 2 -18.53 46.96 89.74
CA ASN A 2 -18.24 45.58 89.61
C ASN A 2 -18.14 45.21 88.11
N ARG A 3 -17.01 44.98 87.70
CA ARG A 3 -16.74 44.48 86.33
C ARG A 3 -16.81 42.95 86.35
N VAL A 4 -17.92 42.45 85.78
CA VAL A 4 -18.08 41.00 85.61
C VAL A 4 -17.51 40.64 84.26
N LEU A 5 -16.50 39.84 84.30
CA LEU A 5 -15.77 39.29 83.13
C LEU A 5 -16.54 38.07 82.61
N PHE A 6 -17.21 38.21 81.46
CA PHE A 6 -17.82 37.07 80.79
C PHE A 6 -16.80 36.36 79.89
N MET A 7 -16.36 35.20 80.35
CA MET A 7 -15.49 34.32 79.62
C MET A 7 -16.35 33.38 78.78
N GLY A 8 -16.48 33.72 77.50
CA GLY A 8 -17.24 32.92 76.59
C GLY A 8 -16.36 31.75 76.11
N ILE A 9 -16.76 30.53 76.47
CA ILE A 9 -16.12 29.27 75.97
C ILE A 9 -16.63 29.00 74.54
N PHE A 10 -15.79 29.19 73.59
CA PHE A 10 -16.04 28.85 72.17
C PHE A 10 -15.69 27.38 71.97
N VAL A 11 -16.69 26.50 71.98
CA VAL A 11 -16.49 25.07 71.64
C VAL A 11 -16.50 24.97 70.12
N ALA A 12 -15.34 24.85 69.54
CA ALA A 12 -15.18 24.54 68.11
C ALA A 12 -15.49 23.05 67.88
N LEU A 13 -16.65 22.77 67.28
CA LEU A 13 -17.03 21.45 66.84
C LEU A 13 -16.31 21.15 65.51
N THR A 14 -15.21 20.47 65.51
CA THR A 14 -14.52 19.99 64.32
C THR A 14 -15.21 18.72 63.82
N ILE A 15 -16.08 18.85 62.79
CA ILE A 15 -16.64 17.73 62.07
C ILE A 15 -15.56 17.23 61.08
N THR A 16 -14.89 16.17 61.39
CA THR A 16 -14.04 15.44 60.44
C THR A 16 -14.95 14.61 59.53
N ALA A 17 -15.24 15.12 58.33
CA ALA A 17 -15.89 14.35 57.28
C ALA A 17 -14.83 13.40 56.71
N ASN A 18 -14.83 12.14 57.14
CA ASN A 18 -14.16 11.06 56.45
C ASN A 18 -15.05 10.63 55.28
N ALA A 19 -14.93 11.33 54.17
CA ALA A 19 -15.41 10.83 52.89
C ALA A 19 -14.34 9.87 52.34
N GLN A 20 -14.34 8.65 52.84
CA GLN A 20 -13.65 7.52 52.17
C GLN A 20 -14.64 7.00 51.15
N ASP A 21 -14.58 7.54 49.94
CA ASP A 21 -15.14 6.88 48.77
C ASP A 21 -14.24 5.66 48.48
N ASP A 22 -14.59 4.52 49.11
CA ASP A 22 -14.16 3.20 48.69
C ASP A 22 -14.87 2.88 47.36
N ILE A 23 -14.40 3.52 46.29
CA ILE A 23 -14.67 3.02 44.94
C ILE A 23 -13.83 1.74 44.81
N PRO A 24 -14.45 0.57 44.68
CA PRO A 24 -13.72 -0.68 44.52
C PRO A 24 -12.99 -0.63 43.16
N LYS A 25 -11.75 -0.20 43.19
CA LYS A 25 -10.87 -0.14 42.00
C LYS A 25 -10.69 -1.49 41.31
N ASP A 26 -10.99 -2.56 42.00
CA ASP A 26 -10.83 -3.93 41.48
C ASP A 26 -11.99 -4.44 40.63
N SER A 27 -13.22 -3.93 40.81
CA SER A 27 -14.36 -4.42 40.04
C SER A 27 -14.34 -3.92 38.58
N LEU A 28 -13.95 -2.65 38.37
CA LEU A 28 -13.88 -2.07 37.03
C LEU A 28 -12.70 -2.66 36.22
N THR A 29 -11.56 -2.92 36.88
CA THR A 29 -10.40 -3.50 36.21
C THR A 29 -10.62 -4.98 35.81
N MET A 30 -11.40 -5.72 36.59
CA MET A 30 -11.74 -7.11 36.24
C MET A 30 -12.73 -7.19 35.07
N GLU A 31 -13.71 -6.30 35.03
CA GLU A 31 -14.70 -6.28 33.95
C GLU A 31 -14.07 -5.92 32.61
N TRP A 32 -13.20 -4.90 32.58
CA TRP A 32 -12.43 -4.56 31.38
C TRP A 32 -11.48 -5.69 30.94
N LYS A 33 -10.82 -6.35 31.89
CA LYS A 33 -9.92 -7.46 31.60
C LYS A 33 -10.63 -8.69 31.04
N SER A 34 -11.86 -8.98 31.48
CA SER A 34 -12.68 -10.05 30.95
C SER A 34 -13.23 -9.72 29.55
N MET A 35 -13.59 -8.48 29.30
CA MET A 35 -14.04 -8.00 27.99
C MET A 35 -12.94 -8.10 26.94
N PHE A 36 -11.69 -7.74 27.27
CA PHE A 36 -10.54 -7.88 26.35
C PHE A 36 -10.10 -9.33 26.14
N ARG A 37 -10.37 -10.24 27.07
CA ARG A 37 -10.00 -11.65 26.95
C ARG A 37 -10.89 -12.41 25.96
N ASN A 38 -12.11 -11.94 25.74
CA ASN A 38 -13.09 -12.55 24.85
C ASN A 38 -13.20 -11.88 23.48
N LEU A 39 -12.30 -10.96 23.14
CA LEU A 39 -12.23 -10.44 21.79
C LEU A 39 -11.72 -11.57 20.88
N PRO A 40 -12.49 -11.97 19.86
CA PRO A 40 -11.98 -12.92 18.89
C PRO A 40 -10.72 -12.35 18.28
N GLU A 41 -9.66 -13.17 18.20
CA GLU A 41 -8.45 -12.80 17.52
C GLU A 41 -8.79 -12.45 16.06
N VAL A 42 -8.85 -11.15 15.76
CA VAL A 42 -9.08 -10.70 14.39
C VAL A 42 -7.77 -10.91 13.64
N MET A 43 -7.63 -12.09 13.05
CA MET A 43 -6.54 -12.38 12.14
C MET A 43 -6.73 -11.55 10.88
N ILE A 44 -6.14 -10.37 10.84
CA ILE A 44 -6.07 -9.55 9.63
C ILE A 44 -5.10 -10.23 8.68
N LYS A 45 -5.63 -11.10 7.82
CA LYS A 45 -4.87 -11.60 6.67
C LYS A 45 -4.65 -10.42 5.73
N GLY A 46 -3.51 -9.78 5.83
CA GLY A 46 -3.09 -8.75 4.90
C GLY A 46 -3.00 -9.35 3.50
N SER A 47 -4.01 -9.13 2.66
CA SER A 47 -3.90 -9.45 1.24
C SER A 47 -2.98 -8.43 0.58
N ARG A 48 -2.05 -8.90 -0.27
CA ARG A 48 -1.23 -8.00 -1.07
C ARG A 48 -2.15 -7.21 -2.01
N PRO A 49 -2.05 -5.88 -2.06
CA PRO A 49 -2.90 -5.10 -2.95
C PRO A 49 -2.57 -5.43 -4.41
N ILE A 50 -3.61 -5.45 -5.26
CA ILE A 50 -3.46 -5.64 -6.72
C ILE A 50 -2.77 -4.43 -7.33
N VAL A 51 -3.10 -3.25 -6.85
CA VAL A 51 -2.53 -1.97 -7.29
C VAL A 51 -1.87 -1.25 -6.12
N LYS A 52 -0.71 -0.65 -6.37
CA LYS A 52 0.02 0.18 -5.42
C LYS A 52 0.39 1.49 -6.08
N VAL A 53 0.25 2.60 -5.38
CA VAL A 53 0.65 3.92 -5.88
C VAL A 53 2.01 4.27 -5.28
N GLU A 54 3.02 4.44 -6.13
CA GLU A 54 4.36 4.84 -5.70
C GLU A 54 4.88 5.97 -6.60
N ARG A 55 5.23 7.10 -6.02
CA ARG A 55 5.84 8.25 -6.74
C ARG A 55 5.08 8.67 -8.00
N GLY A 56 3.74 8.63 -7.98
CA GLY A 56 2.91 8.95 -9.14
C GLY A 56 2.78 7.85 -10.19
N LEU A 57 3.26 6.64 -9.89
CA LEU A 57 3.11 5.44 -10.71
C LEU A 57 2.03 4.55 -10.12
N LEU A 58 1.18 3.98 -10.96
CA LEU A 58 0.24 2.92 -10.58
C LEU A 58 0.92 1.58 -10.90
N LEU A 59 1.30 0.84 -9.86
CA LEU A 59 1.98 -0.45 -9.98
C LEU A 59 0.96 -1.55 -9.83
N TYR A 60 0.63 -2.24 -10.91
CA TYR A 60 -0.29 -3.38 -10.91
C TYR A 60 0.49 -4.70 -10.78
N ASN A 61 0.10 -5.51 -9.80
CA ASN A 61 0.60 -6.88 -9.67
C ASN A 61 -0.20 -7.77 -10.63
N MET A 62 0.39 -8.10 -11.79
CA MET A 62 -0.30 -8.83 -12.83
C MET A 62 -0.73 -10.24 -12.40
N PRO A 63 0.09 -11.05 -11.70
CA PRO A 63 -0.34 -12.33 -11.17
C PRO A 63 -1.55 -12.26 -10.24
N LEU A 64 -1.70 -11.21 -9.43
CA LEU A 64 -2.86 -11.03 -8.56
C LEU A 64 -4.09 -10.55 -9.34
N LEU A 65 -3.89 -9.64 -10.29
CA LEU A 65 -4.95 -9.15 -11.17
C LEU A 65 -5.55 -10.30 -12.00
N LEU A 66 -4.69 -11.12 -12.61
CA LEU A 66 -5.10 -12.23 -13.47
C LEU A 66 -5.76 -13.39 -12.71
N LYS A 67 -5.60 -13.48 -11.39
CA LYS A 67 -6.40 -14.41 -10.57
C LYS A 67 -7.87 -14.00 -10.49
N GLN A 68 -8.16 -12.70 -10.53
CA GLN A 68 -9.52 -12.17 -10.47
C GLN A 68 -10.11 -11.97 -11.87
N LEU A 69 -9.31 -11.53 -12.81
CA LEU A 69 -9.67 -11.22 -14.18
C LEU A 69 -8.75 -11.98 -15.13
N PRO A 70 -9.04 -13.25 -15.45
CA PRO A 70 -8.20 -14.07 -16.32
C PRO A 70 -8.03 -13.46 -17.69
N ALA A 71 -6.88 -13.68 -18.29
CA ALA A 71 -6.53 -13.32 -19.67
C ALA A 71 -5.55 -14.34 -20.22
N ASP A 72 -5.62 -14.62 -21.51
CA ASP A 72 -4.79 -15.62 -22.16
C ASP A 72 -3.44 -15.06 -22.57
N ASN A 73 -3.41 -13.82 -23.03
CA ASN A 73 -2.22 -13.16 -23.54
C ASN A 73 -1.96 -11.82 -22.87
N ALA A 74 -0.75 -11.28 -23.07
CA ALA A 74 -0.32 -10.05 -22.44
C ALA A 74 -1.14 -8.82 -22.91
N TYR A 75 -1.58 -8.81 -24.16
CA TYR A 75 -2.43 -7.73 -24.67
C TYR A 75 -3.76 -7.66 -23.93
N GLU A 76 -4.46 -8.78 -23.85
CA GLU A 76 -5.71 -8.89 -23.10
C GLU A 76 -5.49 -8.60 -21.61
N ALA A 77 -4.38 -9.06 -21.02
CA ALA A 77 -4.06 -8.78 -19.63
C ALA A 77 -3.94 -7.27 -19.35
N LEU A 78 -3.42 -6.49 -20.30
CA LEU A 78 -3.36 -5.03 -20.16
C LEU A 78 -4.75 -4.39 -20.19
N THR A 79 -5.67 -4.88 -21.00
CA THR A 79 -7.06 -4.35 -21.05
C THR A 79 -7.85 -4.68 -19.76
N ARG A 80 -7.38 -5.62 -18.92
CA ARG A 80 -7.94 -5.88 -17.59
C ARG A 80 -7.54 -4.83 -16.55
N ILE A 81 -6.56 -3.99 -16.84
CA ILE A 81 -6.16 -2.88 -15.96
C ILE A 81 -7.24 -1.79 -16.02
N PRO A 82 -7.80 -1.38 -14.86
CA PRO A 82 -8.79 -0.30 -14.82
C PRO A 82 -8.29 0.98 -15.50
N GLY A 83 -9.12 1.51 -16.41
CA GLY A 83 -8.79 2.70 -17.19
C GLY A 83 -8.03 2.44 -18.48
N VAL A 84 -7.53 1.23 -18.71
CA VAL A 84 -6.99 0.80 -20.00
C VAL A 84 -8.11 0.34 -20.90
N SER A 85 -8.12 0.83 -22.12
CA SER A 85 -9.07 0.45 -23.15
C SER A 85 -8.36 0.19 -24.48
N ASP A 86 -8.96 -0.66 -25.28
CA ASP A 86 -8.59 -0.91 -26.66
C ASP A 86 -9.61 -0.20 -27.55
N ALA A 87 -9.25 0.94 -28.08
CA ALA A 87 -10.04 1.64 -29.07
C ALA A 87 -9.30 1.56 -30.40
N THR A 88 -9.88 0.89 -31.39
CA THR A 88 -9.30 0.79 -32.74
C THR A 88 -7.97 0.00 -32.84
N GLY A 89 -7.75 -0.97 -31.97
CA GLY A 89 -6.53 -1.79 -31.97
C GLY A 89 -5.33 -1.15 -31.25
N ASN A 90 -5.51 0.03 -30.66
CA ASN A 90 -4.50 0.73 -29.90
C ASN A 90 -4.87 0.79 -28.42
N ILE A 91 -3.89 0.51 -27.57
CA ILE A 91 -4.06 0.64 -26.11
C ILE A 91 -4.05 2.13 -25.75
N SER A 92 -5.09 2.54 -25.00
CA SER A 92 -5.23 3.87 -24.45
C SER A 92 -5.47 3.78 -22.93
N PHE A 93 -5.16 4.84 -22.21
CA PHE A 93 -5.43 4.95 -20.78
C PHE A 93 -6.26 6.20 -20.50
N LEU A 94 -7.46 6.01 -19.90
CA LEU A 94 -8.41 7.08 -19.66
C LEU A 94 -8.70 7.92 -20.92
N GLY A 95 -8.80 7.26 -22.08
CA GLY A 95 -9.06 7.90 -23.37
C GLY A 95 -7.86 8.62 -24.00
N ASN A 96 -6.69 8.57 -23.37
CA ASN A 96 -5.46 9.15 -23.92
C ASN A 96 -4.56 8.07 -24.51
N GLU A 97 -3.87 8.41 -25.58
CA GLU A 97 -2.85 7.55 -26.16
C GLU A 97 -1.69 7.33 -25.18
N VAL A 98 -1.19 6.10 -25.11
CA VAL A 98 -0.09 5.73 -24.23
C VAL A 98 1.06 5.12 -25.02
N THR A 99 2.28 5.44 -24.62
CA THR A 99 3.48 4.75 -25.12
C THR A 99 3.70 3.46 -24.33
N LEU A 100 3.78 2.33 -25.02
CA LEU A 100 4.11 1.06 -24.39
C LEU A 100 5.62 0.89 -24.27
N ILE A 101 6.05 0.48 -23.09
CA ILE A 101 7.43 0.23 -22.72
C ILE A 101 7.52 -1.24 -22.29
N VAL A 102 8.56 -1.92 -22.67
CA VAL A 102 8.78 -3.32 -22.27
C VAL A 102 10.08 -3.42 -21.50
N ASN A 103 10.00 -3.92 -20.27
CA ASN A 103 11.16 -4.12 -19.39
C ASN A 103 12.01 -2.85 -19.19
N GLY A 104 11.35 -1.71 -19.10
CA GLY A 104 12.01 -0.42 -18.88
C GLY A 104 12.63 0.20 -20.12
N GLN A 105 12.50 -0.42 -21.29
CA GLN A 105 13.04 0.08 -22.56
C GLN A 105 11.89 0.51 -23.48
N ALA A 106 11.97 1.74 -24.00
CA ALA A 106 11.07 2.16 -25.05
C ALA A 106 11.29 1.29 -26.30
N THR A 107 10.19 0.77 -26.83
CA THR A 107 10.27 -0.05 -28.01
C THR A 107 10.39 0.79 -29.27
N THR A 108 11.14 0.32 -30.25
CA THR A 108 11.22 0.88 -31.60
C THR A 108 10.21 0.24 -32.55
N LEU A 109 9.41 -0.72 -32.05
CA LEU A 109 8.37 -1.39 -32.81
C LEU A 109 7.21 -0.43 -33.08
N THR A 110 6.54 -0.60 -34.23
CA THR A 110 5.26 0.10 -34.46
C THR A 110 4.19 -0.43 -33.51
N GLN A 111 3.08 0.31 -33.37
CA GLN A 111 1.96 -0.11 -32.50
C GLN A 111 1.41 -1.49 -32.91
N GLU A 112 1.29 -1.74 -34.21
CA GLU A 112 0.81 -3.02 -34.75
C GLU A 112 1.75 -4.17 -34.39
N GLN A 113 3.06 -3.98 -34.61
CA GLN A 113 4.09 -4.99 -34.30
C GLN A 113 4.12 -5.29 -32.80
N LEU A 114 3.98 -4.26 -31.98
CA LEU A 114 3.94 -4.41 -30.53
C LEU A 114 2.67 -5.13 -30.06
N THR A 115 1.53 -4.78 -30.64
CA THR A 115 0.25 -5.45 -30.37
C THR A 115 0.34 -6.95 -30.70
N GLU A 116 0.86 -7.29 -31.88
CA GLU A 116 1.05 -8.70 -32.27
C GLU A 116 2.01 -9.43 -31.33
N ARG A 117 3.09 -8.79 -30.92
CA ARG A 117 4.03 -9.36 -29.93
C ARG A 117 3.35 -9.61 -28.58
N LEU A 118 2.52 -8.68 -28.10
CA LEU A 118 1.79 -8.83 -26.84
C LEU A 118 0.70 -9.90 -26.94
N LYS A 119 0.04 -10.05 -28.06
CA LYS A 119 -0.92 -11.14 -28.33
C LYS A 119 -0.24 -12.52 -28.36
N ALA A 120 0.99 -12.58 -28.85
CA ALA A 120 1.79 -13.81 -28.86
C ALA A 120 2.38 -14.16 -27.48
N MET A 121 2.45 -13.20 -26.55
CA MET A 121 3.03 -13.41 -25.23
C MET A 121 1.96 -13.91 -24.24
N PRO A 122 2.15 -15.06 -23.58
CA PRO A 122 1.25 -15.54 -22.54
C PRO A 122 1.12 -14.54 -21.38
N ALA A 123 -0.10 -14.30 -20.92
CA ALA A 123 -0.36 -13.41 -19.77
C ALA A 123 0.41 -13.86 -18.51
N ALA A 124 0.64 -15.16 -18.36
CA ALA A 124 1.40 -15.75 -17.26
C ALA A 124 2.86 -15.28 -17.15
N GLN A 125 3.44 -14.74 -18.24
CA GLN A 125 4.79 -14.18 -18.23
C GLN A 125 4.86 -12.79 -17.59
N LEU A 126 3.74 -12.11 -17.40
CA LEU A 126 3.70 -10.78 -16.80
C LEU A 126 3.96 -10.85 -15.30
N ALA A 127 4.90 -10.02 -14.82
CA ALA A 127 5.15 -9.83 -13.40
C ALA A 127 4.37 -8.61 -12.86
N LYS A 128 4.50 -7.47 -13.53
CA LYS A 128 3.83 -6.22 -13.16
C LYS A 128 3.61 -5.33 -14.38
N ALA A 129 2.65 -4.41 -14.27
CA ALA A 129 2.47 -3.30 -15.17
C ALA A 129 2.56 -1.99 -14.38
N GLU A 130 3.31 -1.03 -14.91
CA GLU A 130 3.51 0.29 -14.31
C GLU A 130 2.85 1.32 -15.20
N VAL A 131 1.72 1.86 -14.76
CA VAL A 131 1.00 2.91 -15.49
C VAL A 131 1.48 4.27 -15.01
N MET A 132 1.95 5.10 -15.93
CA MET A 132 2.55 6.40 -15.71
C MET A 132 1.70 7.47 -16.38
N LEU A 133 1.15 8.41 -15.59
CA LEU A 133 0.45 9.58 -16.13
C LEU A 133 1.42 10.57 -16.80
N SER A 134 2.67 10.58 -16.34
CA SER A 134 3.78 11.29 -16.95
C SER A 134 5.01 10.41 -16.85
N ALA A 135 5.53 9.98 -17.99
CA ALA A 135 6.68 9.09 -18.03
C ALA A 135 7.93 9.83 -17.53
N PRO A 136 8.67 9.27 -16.56
CA PRO A 136 9.97 9.81 -16.16
C PRO A 136 10.97 9.83 -17.31
N ALA A 137 11.86 10.82 -17.31
CA ALA A 137 12.85 11.03 -18.39
C ALA A 137 13.74 9.79 -18.68
N ARG A 138 13.93 8.91 -17.68
CA ARG A 138 14.71 7.68 -17.84
C ARG A 138 14.19 6.70 -18.90
N TYR A 139 12.91 6.84 -19.27
CA TYR A 139 12.29 5.98 -20.30
C TYR A 139 12.40 6.58 -21.71
N HIS A 140 12.91 7.83 -21.83
CA HIS A 140 13.06 8.55 -23.11
C HIS A 140 11.76 8.70 -23.90
N VAL A 141 10.61 8.65 -23.23
CA VAL A 141 9.28 8.86 -23.81
C VAL A 141 8.59 10.06 -23.15
N ARG A 142 7.64 10.66 -23.85
CA ARG A 142 6.86 11.80 -23.36
C ARG A 142 5.41 11.39 -23.13
N GLY A 143 4.74 12.07 -22.22
CA GLY A 143 3.33 11.85 -21.94
C GLY A 143 3.07 10.61 -21.09
N MET A 144 1.91 9.99 -21.31
CA MET A 144 1.50 8.78 -20.60
C MET A 144 2.21 7.55 -21.15
N ALA A 145 2.54 6.63 -20.28
CA ALA A 145 3.18 5.38 -20.69
C ALA A 145 2.74 4.21 -19.79
N ILE A 146 2.80 3.00 -20.34
CA ILE A 146 2.63 1.75 -19.60
C ILE A 146 3.88 0.90 -19.79
N ASN A 147 4.60 0.65 -18.69
CA ASN A 147 5.75 -0.24 -18.70
C ASN A 147 5.33 -1.64 -18.28
N ILE A 148 5.54 -2.59 -19.17
CA ILE A 148 5.25 -4.00 -18.98
C ILE A 148 6.54 -4.69 -18.52
N VAL A 149 6.49 -5.31 -17.34
CA VAL A 149 7.64 -6.03 -16.78
C VAL A 149 7.34 -7.52 -16.78
N THR A 150 8.19 -8.27 -17.46
CA THR A 150 8.11 -9.74 -17.50
C THR A 150 8.75 -10.37 -16.26
N LYS A 151 8.40 -11.61 -15.94
CA LYS A 151 8.95 -12.35 -14.79
C LYS A 151 10.46 -12.57 -14.91
N ASP A 152 10.94 -12.88 -16.10
CA ASP A 152 12.37 -13.09 -16.34
C ASP A 152 13.18 -11.82 -16.04
N TYR A 153 12.69 -10.67 -16.49
CA TYR A 153 13.32 -9.38 -16.22
C TYR A 153 13.20 -8.97 -14.75
N ALA A 154 12.06 -9.21 -14.12
CA ALA A 154 11.88 -8.92 -12.69
C ALA A 154 12.82 -9.72 -11.79
N GLY A 155 13.14 -10.96 -12.17
CA GLY A 155 14.09 -11.81 -11.47
C GLY A 155 15.55 -11.33 -11.60
N THR A 156 15.91 -10.79 -12.75
CA THR A 156 17.29 -10.32 -13.03
C THR A 156 17.65 -9.05 -12.26
N ASN A 157 16.69 -8.16 -12.04
CA ASN A 157 16.93 -6.89 -11.33
C ASN A 157 17.10 -7.02 -9.81
N GLN A 158 16.89 -8.21 -9.23
CA GLN A 158 17.12 -8.43 -7.79
C GLN A 158 18.57 -8.75 -7.45
N LEU A 159 19.46 -8.94 -8.43
CA LEU A 159 20.84 -9.37 -8.23
C LEU A 159 21.92 -8.45 -8.87
N SER A 160 21.60 -7.21 -9.22
CA SER A 160 22.59 -6.26 -9.73
C SER A 160 23.35 -5.52 -8.63
N GLY A 161 23.81 -6.26 -7.63
CA GLY A 161 24.83 -5.82 -6.67
C GLY A 161 26.10 -6.62 -6.92
N GLN A 162 26.88 -6.28 -7.95
CA GLN A 162 28.22 -6.84 -8.12
C GLN A 162 29.14 -6.25 -7.05
N PHE A 163 29.36 -7.01 -5.98
CA PHE A 163 30.46 -6.79 -5.06
C PHE A 163 31.76 -7.22 -5.75
N ILE A 164 32.46 -6.29 -6.35
CA ILE A 164 33.85 -6.50 -6.72
C ILE A 164 34.68 -6.26 -5.46
N SER A 165 34.89 -7.34 -4.68
CA SER A 165 35.88 -7.36 -3.63
C SER A 165 37.27 -7.51 -4.27
N GLY A 166 37.90 -6.40 -4.60
CA GLY A 166 39.30 -6.37 -5.01
C GLY A 166 40.21 -6.59 -3.80
N MET A 167 40.60 -7.84 -3.54
CA MET A 167 41.75 -8.13 -2.67
C MET A 167 43.02 -7.75 -3.44
N ARG A 168 43.59 -6.63 -3.06
CA ARG A 168 44.97 -6.26 -3.43
C ARG A 168 45.87 -6.87 -2.36
N GLN A 169 46.53 -7.97 -2.69
CA GLN A 169 47.66 -8.44 -1.90
C GLN A 169 48.93 -7.67 -2.35
N ASN A 170 49.60 -7.09 -1.33
CA ASN A 170 50.98 -6.60 -1.41
C ASN A 170 51.92 -7.71 -0.94
#